data_bd0174fc7158b264737934f67f5d819c
#
_entry.id   bd0174fc7158b264737934f67f5d819c
#
_cell.length_a   1.000
_cell.length_b   1.000
_cell.length_c   1.000
_cell.angle_alpha   90.00
_cell.angle_beta   90.00
_cell.angle_gamma   90.00
#
_symmetry.space_group_name_H-M   'P 1'
#
loop_
_entity.id
_entity.type
_entity.pdbx_description
1 polymer ?
#
loop_
_entity_poly.entity_id
_entity_poly.type
_entity_poly.pdbx_seq_one_letter_code
_entity_poly.pdbx_strand_id
1 'polypeptide(L)'
;TQESAAKIVAASDELMASEFAKSNFKGSSHLDFYLANGSNTATHSFALLQPSMAAHQEWMTSLQNSPEGQKFYAVLNANSTPITDRINSFVQSYGTASNDDVVWLIHQFNVKPSKVTAVVKAFEKLDRGTKDQFPGQFGLSAVAFGQEDVTHLLTVGYSSIEEMESWEDQI
;
A
#
# COMPACT_ATOMS: atom_id res chain seq x y z
N THR A 1 -2.31 -19.14 6.12
CA THR A 1 -3.69 -19.67 6.19
C THR A 1 -4.67 -18.55 6.55
N GLN A 2 -5.96 -18.73 6.27
CA GLN A 2 -7.00 -17.77 6.66
C GLN A 2 -7.03 -17.53 8.18
N GLU A 3 -6.83 -18.58 8.97
CA GLU A 3 -6.70 -18.47 10.43
C GLU A 3 -5.50 -17.60 10.86
N SER A 4 -4.35 -17.76 10.19
CA SER A 4 -3.17 -16.94 10.46
C SER A 4 -3.41 -15.46 10.15
N ALA A 5 -4.07 -15.16 9.03
CA ALA A 5 -4.43 -13.79 8.66
C ALA A 5 -5.37 -13.17 9.70
N ALA A 6 -6.41 -13.90 10.13
CA ALA A 6 -7.33 -13.42 11.17
C ALA A 6 -6.62 -13.09 12.50
N LYS A 7 -5.61 -13.87 12.90
CA LYS A 7 -4.81 -13.57 14.09
C LYS A 7 -3.98 -12.29 13.93
N ILE A 8 -3.42 -12.07 12.74
CA ILE A 8 -2.65 -10.85 12.44
C ILE A 8 -3.57 -9.63 12.45
N VAL A 9 -4.77 -9.72 11.82
CA VAL A 9 -5.77 -8.65 11.86
C VAL A 9 -6.13 -8.29 13.31
N ALA A 10 -6.50 -9.28 14.12
CA ALA A 10 -6.88 -9.05 15.51
C ALA A 10 -5.74 -8.41 16.33
N ALA A 11 -4.50 -8.82 16.12
CA ALA A 11 -3.34 -8.22 16.78
C ALA A 11 -3.05 -6.80 16.29
N SER A 12 -3.27 -6.52 15.00
CA SER A 12 -3.17 -5.17 14.44
C SER A 12 -4.24 -4.25 15.02
N ASP A 13 -5.49 -4.70 15.06
CA ASP A 13 -6.60 -3.94 15.63
C ASP A 13 -6.36 -3.63 17.12
N GLU A 14 -5.89 -4.61 17.90
CA GLU A 14 -5.53 -4.39 19.29
C GLU A 14 -4.41 -3.35 19.45
N LEU A 15 -3.36 -3.45 18.62
CA LEU A 15 -2.27 -2.48 18.61
C LEU A 15 -2.79 -1.07 18.28
N MET A 16 -3.55 -0.93 17.19
CA MET A 16 -4.03 0.38 16.73
C MET A 16 -5.07 1.01 17.68
N ALA A 17 -5.83 0.19 18.43
CA ALA A 17 -6.73 0.67 19.46
C ALA A 17 -6.03 1.12 20.75
N SER A 18 -4.75 0.78 20.93
CA SER A 18 -3.99 1.10 22.15
C SER A 18 -3.70 2.61 22.28
N GLU A 19 -3.55 3.10 23.52
CA GLU A 19 -3.11 4.48 23.77
C GLU A 19 -1.69 4.75 23.24
N PHE A 20 -0.85 3.71 23.21
CA PHE A 20 0.46 3.79 22.61
C PHE A 20 0.37 4.14 21.11
N ALA A 21 -0.41 3.38 20.32
CA ALA A 21 -0.53 3.64 18.89
C ALA A 21 -1.21 4.98 18.60
N LYS A 22 -2.28 5.33 19.31
CA LYS A 22 -2.96 6.63 19.19
C LYS A 22 -2.03 7.82 19.40
N SER A 23 -1.04 7.66 20.28
CA SER A 23 -0.07 8.72 20.60
C SER A 23 1.11 8.79 19.64
N ASN A 24 1.51 7.67 19.03
CA ASN A 24 2.77 7.55 18.28
C ASN A 24 2.58 7.28 16.78
N PHE A 25 1.47 6.67 16.37
CA PHE A 25 1.22 6.36 14.96
C PHE A 25 0.53 7.52 14.25
N LYS A 26 1.13 7.98 13.15
CA LYS A 26 0.60 9.05 12.31
C LYS A 26 0.37 8.49 10.91
N GLY A 27 -0.81 7.98 10.63
CA GLY A 27 -1.09 7.40 9.33
C GLY A 27 -2.23 6.39 9.34
N SER A 28 -2.20 5.49 8.37
CA SER A 28 -3.11 4.35 8.29
C SER A 28 -2.35 3.05 8.04
N SER A 29 -2.94 1.92 8.40
CA SER A 29 -2.42 0.59 8.13
C SER A 29 -3.47 -0.24 7.42
N HIS A 30 -3.03 -1.11 6.51
CA HIS A 30 -3.88 -2.03 5.77
C HIS A 30 -3.25 -3.41 5.79
N LEU A 31 -4.08 -4.44 5.87
CA LEU A 31 -3.70 -5.82 5.56
C LEU A 31 -4.52 -6.26 4.35
N ASP A 32 -3.86 -6.37 3.23
CA ASP A 32 -4.47 -6.75 1.96
C ASP A 32 -4.15 -8.20 1.65
N PHE A 33 -5.02 -8.87 0.93
CA PHE A 33 -4.73 -10.19 0.35
C PHE A 33 -4.63 -10.08 -1.17
N TYR A 34 -3.72 -10.87 -1.75
CA TYR A 34 -3.53 -10.89 -3.19
C TYR A 34 -4.52 -11.85 -3.86
N LEU A 35 -5.38 -11.32 -4.74
CA LEU A 35 -6.21 -12.12 -5.64
C LEU A 35 -5.37 -12.71 -6.77
N ALA A 36 -4.43 -11.89 -7.29
CA ALA A 36 -3.47 -12.30 -8.29
C ALA A 36 -2.13 -11.59 -7.99
N ASN A 37 -1.03 -12.33 -8.03
CA ASN A 37 0.30 -11.81 -7.65
C ASN A 37 1.43 -12.29 -8.58
N GLY A 38 1.09 -12.70 -9.80
CA GLY A 38 2.07 -13.19 -10.78
C GLY A 38 2.91 -14.34 -10.23
N SER A 39 4.24 -14.22 -10.33
CA SER A 39 5.19 -15.20 -9.81
C SER A 39 5.59 -14.97 -8.34
N ASN A 40 5.11 -13.90 -7.69
CA ASN A 40 5.40 -13.62 -6.29
C ASN A 40 4.59 -14.58 -5.41
N THR A 41 5.24 -15.19 -4.42
CA THR A 41 4.63 -16.17 -3.51
C THR A 41 3.94 -15.55 -2.30
N ALA A 42 4.04 -14.23 -2.11
CA ALA A 42 3.33 -13.53 -1.05
C ALA A 42 1.82 -13.66 -1.23
N THR A 43 1.12 -13.95 -0.14
CA THR A 43 -0.34 -14.07 -0.12
C THR A 43 -1.03 -12.83 0.42
N HIS A 44 -0.30 -12.04 1.21
CA HIS A 44 -0.81 -10.82 1.84
C HIS A 44 0.27 -9.73 1.83
N SER A 45 -0.14 -8.48 1.91
CA SER A 45 0.73 -7.35 2.24
C SER A 45 0.22 -6.61 3.48
N PHE A 46 1.14 -6.24 4.35
CA PHE A 46 0.85 -5.34 5.45
C PHE A 46 1.49 -3.99 5.11
N ALA A 47 0.65 -3.00 4.84
CA ALA A 47 1.07 -1.68 4.41
C ALA A 47 0.89 -0.65 5.53
N LEU A 48 1.87 0.23 5.68
CA LEU A 48 1.82 1.41 6.54
C LEU A 48 1.92 2.66 5.66
N LEU A 49 0.90 3.49 5.68
CA LEU A 49 0.90 4.78 5.02
C LEU A 49 1.20 5.87 6.05
N GLN A 50 2.33 6.55 5.87
CA GLN A 50 2.79 7.55 6.83
C GLN A 50 3.18 8.85 6.12
N PRO A 51 3.10 10.01 6.79
CA PRO A 51 3.30 11.31 6.17
C PRO A 51 4.74 11.57 5.73
N SER A 52 5.72 10.85 6.29
CA SER A 52 7.14 11.00 5.94
C SER A 52 7.98 9.81 6.40
N MET A 53 9.19 9.70 5.84
CA MET A 53 10.21 8.75 6.31
C MET A 53 10.61 8.96 7.78
N ALA A 54 10.64 10.21 8.24
CA ALA A 54 10.92 10.52 9.64
C ALA A 54 9.82 9.96 10.55
N ALA A 55 8.54 10.16 10.20
CA ALA A 55 7.41 9.59 10.94
C ALA A 55 7.44 8.06 10.93
N HIS A 56 7.83 7.45 9.81
CA HIS A 56 8.02 6.00 9.73
C HIS A 56 9.11 5.51 10.68
N GLN A 57 10.27 6.16 10.68
CA GLN A 57 11.38 5.80 11.55
C GLN A 57 11.03 5.97 13.03
N GLU A 58 10.37 7.07 13.39
CA GLU A 58 9.90 7.31 14.76
C GLU A 58 8.93 6.22 15.22
N TRP A 59 7.95 5.88 14.37
CA TRP A 59 7.00 4.80 14.64
C TRP A 59 7.69 3.46 14.83
N MET A 60 8.54 3.04 13.89
CA MET A 60 9.23 1.75 13.96
C MET A 60 10.12 1.64 15.19
N THR A 61 10.83 2.72 15.56
CA THR A 61 11.66 2.77 16.76
C THR A 61 10.81 2.66 18.03
N SER A 62 9.70 3.42 18.09
CA SER A 62 8.79 3.37 19.24
C SER A 62 8.13 2.01 19.39
N LEU A 63 7.66 1.43 18.26
CA LEU A 63 7.00 0.13 18.21
C LEU A 63 7.93 -0.99 18.71
N GLN A 64 9.17 -1.03 18.23
CA GLN A 64 10.15 -2.04 18.65
C GLN A 64 10.45 -2.01 20.15
N ASN A 65 10.36 -0.84 20.78
CA ASN A 65 10.67 -0.63 22.18
C ASN A 65 9.45 -0.65 23.11
N SER A 66 8.23 -0.86 22.57
CA SER A 66 7.02 -0.91 23.37
C SER A 66 6.55 -2.34 23.67
N PRO A 67 5.88 -2.58 24.82
CA PRO A 67 5.24 -3.86 25.09
C PRO A 67 4.18 -4.24 24.07
N GLU A 68 3.40 -3.26 23.56
CA GLU A 68 2.38 -3.44 22.55
C GLU A 68 2.99 -3.90 21.21
N GLY A 69 4.09 -3.28 20.81
CA GLY A 69 4.82 -3.67 19.61
C GLY A 69 5.45 -5.06 19.73
N GLN A 70 6.04 -5.40 20.86
CA GLN A 70 6.57 -6.74 21.10
C GLN A 70 5.48 -7.80 21.03
N LYS A 71 4.29 -7.52 21.59
CA LYS A 71 3.14 -8.42 21.49
C LYS A 71 2.68 -8.60 20.05
N PHE A 72 2.56 -7.50 19.29
CA PHE A 72 2.21 -7.54 17.86
C PHE A 72 3.22 -8.36 17.06
N TYR A 73 4.53 -8.09 17.22
CA TYR A 73 5.58 -8.84 16.50
C TYR A 73 5.60 -10.34 16.87
N ALA A 74 5.29 -10.69 18.10
CA ALA A 74 5.19 -12.10 18.50
C ALA A 74 4.08 -12.81 17.70
N VAL A 75 2.91 -12.18 17.53
CA VAL A 75 1.82 -12.73 16.72
C VAL A 75 2.19 -12.76 15.23
N LEU A 76 2.76 -11.69 14.72
CA LEU A 76 3.16 -11.59 13.31
C LEU A 76 4.17 -12.70 12.96
N ASN A 77 5.23 -12.83 13.73
CA ASN A 77 6.30 -13.83 13.51
C ASN A 77 5.80 -15.27 13.65
N ALA A 78 4.83 -15.52 14.51
CA ALA A 78 4.26 -16.87 14.70
C ALA A 78 3.29 -17.27 13.58
N ASN A 79 2.73 -16.29 12.82
CA ASN A 79 1.66 -16.53 11.85
C ASN A 79 2.04 -16.12 10.42
N SER A 80 3.22 -15.56 10.17
CA SER A 80 3.68 -15.17 8.84
C SER A 80 5.15 -15.51 8.61
N THR A 81 5.52 -15.59 7.34
CA THR A 81 6.90 -15.63 6.87
C THR A 81 7.11 -14.42 5.97
N PRO A 82 7.98 -13.47 6.33
CA PRO A 82 8.30 -12.34 5.46
C PRO A 82 8.88 -12.82 4.13
N ILE A 83 8.39 -12.26 3.03
CA ILE A 83 8.87 -12.55 1.67
C ILE A 83 9.70 -11.37 1.16
N THR A 84 9.19 -10.15 1.30
CA THR A 84 9.86 -8.92 0.86
C THR A 84 9.33 -7.73 1.65
N ASP A 85 10.19 -6.76 1.85
CA ASP A 85 9.85 -5.44 2.38
C ASP A 85 10.25 -4.38 1.37
N ARG A 86 9.43 -3.35 1.24
CA ARG A 86 9.78 -2.18 0.43
C ARG A 86 9.23 -0.90 1.02
N ILE A 87 9.90 0.20 0.73
CA ILE A 87 9.44 1.54 1.07
C ILE A 87 9.21 2.30 -0.22
N ASN A 88 8.01 2.81 -0.39
CA ASN A 88 7.62 3.62 -1.53
C ASN A 88 7.46 5.08 -1.09
N SER A 89 7.98 6.00 -1.90
CA SER A 89 7.69 7.42 -1.77
C SER A 89 6.59 7.81 -2.72
N PHE A 90 5.56 8.43 -2.20
CA PHE A 90 4.45 8.92 -3.00
C PHE A 90 4.92 10.07 -3.90
N VAL A 91 4.61 10.00 -5.18
CA VAL A 91 4.99 11.01 -6.18
C VAL A 91 3.80 11.92 -6.48
N GLN A 92 2.66 11.35 -6.86
CA GLN A 92 1.48 12.11 -7.24
C GLN A 92 0.21 11.25 -7.13
N SER A 93 -0.91 11.87 -6.72
CA SER A 93 -2.25 11.30 -6.73
C SER A 93 -3.12 11.96 -7.77
N TYR A 94 -4.04 11.21 -8.32
CA TYR A 94 -4.97 11.61 -9.35
C TYR A 94 -6.36 11.02 -9.02
N GLY A 95 -7.41 11.63 -9.58
CA GLY A 95 -8.78 11.23 -9.29
C GLY A 95 -9.23 11.64 -7.88
N THR A 96 -10.29 11.03 -7.42
CA THR A 96 -10.89 11.31 -6.11
C THR A 96 -10.73 10.11 -5.19
N ALA A 97 -10.08 10.31 -4.04
CA ALA A 97 -9.98 9.29 -3.03
C ALA A 97 -11.37 8.92 -2.50
N SER A 98 -11.66 7.64 -2.46
CA SER A 98 -12.90 7.09 -1.91
C SER A 98 -12.57 6.12 -0.76
N ASN A 99 -13.38 6.14 0.29
CA ASN A 99 -13.32 5.11 1.34
C ASN A 99 -13.97 3.80 0.89
N ASP A 100 -14.63 3.81 -0.28
CA ASP A 100 -15.29 2.65 -0.86
C ASP A 100 -14.32 1.83 -1.75
N ASP A 101 -13.12 2.34 -2.02
CA ASP A 101 -12.09 1.61 -2.78
C ASP A 101 -11.56 0.44 -1.95
N VAL A 102 -11.93 -0.78 -2.34
CA VAL A 102 -11.56 -2.02 -1.66
C VAL A 102 -10.77 -3.00 -2.53
N VAL A 103 -10.70 -2.74 -3.83
CA VAL A 103 -9.91 -3.50 -4.81
C VAL A 103 -8.79 -2.60 -5.33
N TRP A 104 -7.55 -3.08 -5.24
CA TRP A 104 -6.39 -2.32 -5.67
C TRP A 104 -5.60 -3.07 -6.73
N LEU A 105 -5.47 -2.47 -7.90
CA LEU A 105 -4.59 -2.95 -8.96
C LEU A 105 -3.25 -2.24 -8.86
N ILE A 106 -2.15 -3.00 -8.77
CA ILE A 106 -0.80 -2.45 -8.63
C ILE A 106 0.05 -2.87 -9.82
N HIS A 107 0.34 -1.92 -10.69
CA HIS A 107 1.27 -2.10 -11.80
C HIS A 107 2.68 -1.72 -11.35
N GLN A 108 3.63 -2.62 -11.58
CA GLN A 108 5.05 -2.40 -11.27
C GLN A 108 5.82 -2.21 -12.57
N PHE A 109 6.64 -1.17 -12.65
CA PHE A 109 7.38 -0.86 -13.88
C PHE A 109 8.68 -0.09 -13.62
N ASN A 110 9.52 -0.06 -14.64
CA ASN A 110 10.79 0.65 -14.59
C ASN A 110 10.75 1.95 -15.39
N VAL A 111 11.11 3.04 -14.75
CA VAL A 111 11.26 4.35 -15.38
C VAL A 111 12.72 4.79 -15.34
N LYS A 112 13.29 5.09 -16.49
CA LYS A 112 14.63 5.71 -16.54
C LYS A 112 14.57 7.08 -15.82
N PRO A 113 15.56 7.44 -14.99
CA PRO A 113 15.53 8.72 -14.24
C PRO A 113 15.24 9.94 -15.11
N SER A 114 15.79 9.98 -16.33
CA SER A 114 15.57 11.06 -17.30
C SER A 114 14.14 11.11 -17.88
N LYS A 115 13.29 10.12 -17.60
CA LYS A 115 11.91 10.01 -18.11
C LYS A 115 10.85 10.20 -17.04
N VAL A 116 11.21 10.30 -15.76
CA VAL A 116 10.25 10.43 -14.65
C VAL A 116 9.29 11.62 -14.87
N THR A 117 9.82 12.80 -15.20
CA THR A 117 8.99 13.97 -15.48
C THR A 117 8.01 13.76 -16.65
N ALA A 118 8.43 13.01 -17.68
CA ALA A 118 7.54 12.71 -18.81
C ALA A 118 6.43 11.73 -18.40
N VAL A 119 6.73 10.76 -17.55
CA VAL A 119 5.74 9.82 -17.00
C VAL A 119 4.73 10.56 -16.14
N VAL A 120 5.16 11.43 -15.21
CA VAL A 120 4.25 12.25 -14.39
C VAL A 120 3.31 13.08 -15.28
N LYS A 121 3.84 13.76 -16.30
CA LYS A 121 3.03 14.53 -17.25
C LYS A 121 2.03 13.68 -18.05
N ALA A 122 2.40 12.44 -18.37
CA ALA A 122 1.48 11.52 -19.04
C ALA A 122 0.30 11.16 -18.15
N PHE A 123 0.55 10.87 -16.85
CA PHE A 123 -0.52 10.62 -15.89
C PHE A 123 -1.37 11.85 -15.59
N GLU A 124 -0.78 13.05 -15.51
CA GLU A 124 -1.55 14.30 -15.43
C GLU A 124 -2.48 14.51 -16.63
N LYS A 125 -2.03 14.11 -17.83
CA LYS A 125 -2.85 14.17 -19.05
C LYS A 125 -3.97 13.13 -19.01
N LEU A 126 -3.67 11.93 -18.53
CA LEU A 126 -4.66 10.86 -18.36
C LEU A 126 -5.75 11.30 -17.38
N ASP A 127 -5.37 11.79 -16.19
CA ASP A 127 -6.30 12.31 -15.18
C ASP A 127 -7.24 13.38 -15.77
N ARG A 128 -6.69 14.38 -16.46
CA ARG A 128 -7.51 15.40 -17.11
C ARG A 128 -8.46 14.87 -18.18
N GLY A 129 -8.08 13.79 -18.85
CA GLY A 129 -8.90 13.14 -19.89
C GLY A 129 -9.99 12.22 -19.34
N THR A 130 -9.81 11.70 -18.14
CA THR A 130 -10.66 10.64 -17.55
C THR A 130 -11.40 11.08 -16.28
N LYS A 131 -11.13 12.26 -15.73
CA LYS A 131 -11.61 12.71 -14.42
C LYS A 131 -13.14 12.64 -14.23
N ASP A 132 -13.90 12.75 -15.32
CA ASP A 132 -15.36 12.70 -15.29
C ASP A 132 -15.89 11.28 -15.59
N GLN A 133 -15.02 10.33 -15.85
CA GLN A 133 -15.35 8.95 -16.25
C GLN A 133 -14.78 7.93 -15.28
N PHE A 134 -13.54 8.13 -14.81
CA PHE A 134 -12.91 7.23 -13.88
C PHE A 134 -13.43 7.47 -12.45
N PRO A 135 -14.06 6.46 -11.83
CA PRO A 135 -14.78 6.66 -10.56
C PRO A 135 -13.84 6.68 -9.33
N GLY A 136 -12.67 6.07 -9.44
CA GLY A 136 -11.74 5.86 -8.33
C GLY A 136 -10.57 6.86 -8.30
N GLN A 137 -9.54 6.46 -7.60
CA GLN A 137 -8.27 7.17 -7.57
C GLN A 137 -7.15 6.31 -8.15
N PHE A 138 -6.13 6.97 -8.69
CA PHE A 138 -4.87 6.30 -8.97
C PHE A 138 -3.68 7.13 -8.47
N GLY A 139 -2.60 6.44 -8.16
CA GLY A 139 -1.42 7.07 -7.57
C GLY A 139 -0.12 6.51 -8.14
N LEU A 140 0.83 7.42 -8.40
CA LEU A 140 2.18 7.08 -8.78
C LEU A 140 3.09 7.14 -7.55
N SER A 141 3.83 6.07 -7.31
CA SER A 141 4.85 6.00 -6.26
C SER A 141 6.20 5.61 -6.85
N ALA A 142 7.28 6.11 -6.26
CA ALA A 142 8.63 5.66 -6.54
C ALA A 142 9.10 4.69 -5.46
N VAL A 143 9.74 3.60 -5.84
CA VAL A 143 10.39 2.68 -4.89
C VAL A 143 11.65 3.35 -4.37
N ALA A 144 11.70 3.57 -3.06
CA ALA A 144 12.83 4.20 -2.38
C ALA A 144 13.83 3.14 -1.88
N PHE A 145 13.33 2.02 -1.34
CA PHE A 145 14.15 0.93 -0.79
C PHE A 145 13.45 -0.42 -0.94
N GLY A 146 14.23 -1.49 -1.00
CA GLY A 146 13.78 -2.88 -0.80
C GLY A 146 13.43 -3.66 -2.06
N GLN A 147 13.53 -3.09 -3.27
CA GLN A 147 13.32 -3.82 -4.52
C GLN A 147 14.20 -3.25 -5.63
N GLU A 148 15.02 -4.11 -6.25
CA GLU A 148 16.01 -3.70 -7.27
C GLU A 148 15.43 -3.62 -8.68
N ASP A 149 14.45 -4.46 -8.99
CA ASP A 149 13.93 -4.63 -10.36
C ASP A 149 12.75 -3.70 -10.71
N VAL A 150 12.28 -2.90 -9.77
CA VAL A 150 11.12 -2.00 -9.94
C VAL A 150 11.46 -0.63 -9.41
N THR A 151 11.21 0.40 -10.21
CA THR A 151 11.45 1.79 -9.78
C THR A 151 10.18 2.55 -9.43
N HIS A 152 9.05 2.17 -10.00
CA HIS A 152 7.77 2.86 -9.80
C HIS A 152 6.60 1.88 -9.74
N LEU A 153 5.55 2.35 -9.09
CA LEU A 153 4.27 1.68 -8.94
C LEU A 153 3.16 2.62 -9.38
N LEU A 154 2.24 2.12 -10.18
CA LEU A 154 0.93 2.73 -10.35
C LEU A 154 -0.05 1.90 -9.54
N THR A 155 -0.75 2.53 -8.62
CA THR A 155 -1.81 1.92 -7.83
C THR A 155 -3.13 2.51 -8.25
N VAL A 156 -4.10 1.68 -8.58
CA VAL A 156 -5.45 2.08 -9.02
C VAL A 156 -6.47 1.46 -8.06
N GLY A 157 -7.36 2.28 -7.50
CA GLY A 157 -8.39 1.85 -6.57
C GLY A 157 -9.74 1.72 -7.26
N TYR A 158 -10.50 0.69 -6.86
CA TYR A 158 -11.85 0.38 -7.33
C TYR A 158 -12.74 -0.04 -6.17
N SER A 159 -14.02 0.25 -6.26
CA SER A 159 -15.00 -0.14 -5.24
C SER A 159 -15.38 -1.62 -5.31
N SER A 160 -15.14 -2.29 -6.44
CA SER A 160 -15.41 -3.72 -6.63
C SER A 160 -14.59 -4.31 -7.78
N ILE A 161 -14.60 -5.64 -7.88
CA ILE A 161 -14.01 -6.37 -9.01
C ILE A 161 -14.79 -6.07 -10.30
N GLU A 162 -16.10 -6.00 -10.24
CA GLU A 162 -16.96 -5.69 -11.38
C GLU A 162 -16.69 -4.29 -11.95
N GLU A 163 -16.43 -3.32 -11.07
CA GLU A 163 -16.03 -1.98 -11.50
C GLU A 163 -14.66 -2.00 -12.19
N MET A 164 -13.70 -2.72 -11.62
CA MET A 164 -12.38 -2.90 -12.22
C MET A 164 -12.48 -3.53 -13.62
N GLU A 165 -13.21 -4.65 -13.76
CA GLU A 165 -13.40 -5.34 -15.05
C GLU A 165 -14.08 -4.43 -16.08
N SER A 166 -15.15 -3.73 -15.67
CA SER A 166 -15.87 -2.79 -16.55
C SER A 166 -14.99 -1.65 -17.06
N TRP A 167 -14.00 -1.23 -16.29
CA TRP A 167 -13.08 -0.18 -16.70
C TRP A 167 -11.95 -0.69 -17.59
N GLU A 168 -11.37 -1.83 -17.24
CA GLU A 168 -10.28 -2.46 -18.03
C GLU A 168 -10.76 -2.85 -19.44
N ASP A 169 -12.02 -3.19 -19.64
CA ASP A 169 -12.62 -3.49 -20.95
C ASP A 169 -12.74 -2.24 -21.86
N GLN A 170 -12.53 -1.03 -21.33
CA GLN A 170 -12.63 0.23 -22.08
C GLN A 170 -11.28 0.80 -22.53
N ILE A 171 -10.17 0.21 -22.06
CA ILE A 171 -8.80 0.64 -22.35
C ILE A 171 -8.19 -0.25 -23.44
#